data_1fc23dc9687ecab0707a1e8f854255eb
#
_entry.id   1fc23dc9687ecab0707a1e8f854255eb
#
_cell.length_a   1.000
_cell.length_b   1.000
_cell.length_c   1.000
_cell.angle_alpha   90.00
_cell.angle_beta   90.00
_cell.angle_gamma   90.00
#
_symmetry.space_group_name_H-M   'P 1'
#
loop_
_entity.id
_entity.type
_entity.pdbx_description
1 polymer ?
#
loop_
_entity_poly.entity_id
_entity_poly.type
_entity_poly.pdbx_seq_one_letter_code
_entity_poly.pdbx_strand_id
1 'polypeptide(L)'
;MPKSTFKTIDSIDMAGKRVLVRVDLNVPMKAGKVTDATRIERAAPTLKELAAKGARVIVLSHFGRPDGKRVPEMTLRPLVEPLEKALGKSVAFAEDCVGPLAEEAVKAMKPGDVLLLENLRFHKEEEKNEAGFIDRLSLLGDVYVNDAFSAAHRAHASTEGLANRLPAAAGRLMQAELEALDKALGNPKRPVCAIVGGAKVSTKLDLLGNLVGKTDKLIIGGGMANTFLGAQGIKVGKSLAEKDLAATALDILEKAEAAKCRVLLPVDVVVAGDFKAEAASKVVAADACPDDQMILDVGPKSIELYRKELAQCATVVWNGPLGAFELKPFDAGTVAVAREAAQLTGAGKLLSVAGGGDTVAALAAAGVEEKFSYVSTAGGAFLEWMEGKALPGVAALIRAA
;
A
#
# COMPACT_ATOMS: atom_id res chain seq x y z
N MET A 1 -0.66 -5.65 21.27
CA MET A 1 0.17 -4.44 21.42
C MET A 1 -0.71 -3.35 22.03
N PRO A 2 -0.21 -2.44 22.91
CA PRO A 2 -1.02 -1.32 23.37
C PRO A 2 -1.48 -0.54 22.12
N LYS A 3 -2.69 0.07 22.20
CA LYS A 3 -3.18 0.96 21.12
C LYS A 3 -2.05 1.93 20.79
N SER A 4 -1.49 1.85 19.59
CA SER A 4 -0.51 2.81 19.13
C SER A 4 -1.24 4.12 18.95
N THR A 5 -1.13 4.99 19.95
CA THR A 5 -1.70 6.34 19.87
C THR A 5 -0.75 7.20 19.07
N PHE A 6 -1.24 7.85 18.04
CA PHE A 6 -0.55 8.90 17.30
C PHE A 6 -1.40 10.16 17.34
N LYS A 7 -0.77 11.32 17.28
CA LYS A 7 -1.49 12.60 17.15
C LYS A 7 -2.02 12.75 15.73
N THR A 8 -3.20 13.35 15.61
CA THR A 8 -3.79 13.78 14.34
C THR A 8 -3.74 15.30 14.23
N ILE A 9 -4.09 15.84 13.07
CA ILE A 9 -4.19 17.29 12.86
C ILE A 9 -5.27 17.96 13.73
N ASP A 10 -6.07 17.19 14.46
CA ASP A 10 -7.01 17.72 15.45
C ASP A 10 -6.37 17.92 16.83
N SER A 11 -5.23 17.28 17.07
CA SER A 11 -4.56 17.27 18.38
C SER A 11 -3.60 18.44 18.56
N ILE A 12 -3.33 19.21 17.51
CA ILE A 12 -2.38 20.33 17.52
C ILE A 12 -3.08 21.57 16.97
N ASP A 13 -2.96 22.71 17.67
CA ASP A 13 -3.42 23.97 17.11
C ASP A 13 -2.55 24.39 15.93
N MET A 14 -3.16 24.53 14.76
CA MET A 14 -2.50 24.83 13.48
C MET A 14 -2.64 26.30 13.09
N ALA A 15 -3.48 27.09 13.77
CA ALA A 15 -3.78 28.46 13.38
C ALA A 15 -2.51 29.34 13.38
N GLY A 16 -2.24 30.01 12.25
CA GLY A 16 -1.09 30.89 12.06
C GLY A 16 0.28 30.19 12.03
N LYS A 17 0.36 28.87 12.23
CA LYS A 17 1.62 28.12 12.23
C LYS A 17 2.08 27.79 10.80
N ARG A 18 3.39 27.66 10.64
CA ARG A 18 4.03 27.10 9.45
C ARG A 18 3.99 25.58 9.59
N VAL A 19 3.20 24.92 8.75
CA VAL A 19 3.00 23.48 8.82
C VAL A 19 3.65 22.80 7.64
N LEU A 20 4.73 22.05 7.90
CA LEU A 20 5.39 21.21 6.91
C LEU A 20 4.56 19.94 6.71
N VAL A 21 4.02 19.76 5.52
CA VAL A 21 3.16 18.59 5.19
C VAL A 21 3.84 17.69 4.18
N ARG A 22 4.22 16.49 4.59
CA ARG A 22 4.79 15.47 3.69
C ARG A 22 3.67 14.70 3.00
N VAL A 23 3.56 14.90 1.71
CA VAL A 23 2.61 14.19 0.83
C VAL A 23 3.33 13.38 -0.24
N ASP A 24 2.66 12.44 -0.87
CA ASP A 24 3.19 11.71 -2.03
C ASP A 24 2.59 12.26 -3.33
N LEU A 25 3.37 13.07 -4.03
CA LEU A 25 3.03 13.61 -5.36
C LEU A 25 3.79 12.91 -6.49
N ASN A 26 4.34 11.72 -6.25
CA ASN A 26 5.04 10.93 -7.26
C ASN A 26 4.02 10.25 -8.21
N VAL A 27 3.39 11.05 -9.04
CA VAL A 27 2.32 10.67 -9.98
C VAL A 27 2.87 10.29 -11.36
N PRO A 28 2.17 9.42 -12.11
CA PRO A 28 2.54 9.15 -13.50
C PRO A 28 2.39 10.40 -14.36
N MET A 29 3.43 10.67 -15.17
CA MET A 29 3.45 11.81 -16.10
C MET A 29 3.81 11.35 -17.52
N LYS A 30 3.23 12.02 -18.53
CA LYS A 30 3.58 11.84 -19.93
C LYS A 30 3.69 13.24 -20.59
N ALA A 31 4.81 13.50 -21.24
CA ALA A 31 5.10 14.78 -21.90
C ALA A 31 4.84 16.01 -20.98
N GLY A 32 5.28 15.92 -19.70
CA GLY A 32 5.13 17.01 -18.72
C GLY A 32 3.71 17.17 -18.16
N LYS A 33 2.77 16.28 -18.48
CA LYS A 33 1.39 16.32 -17.97
C LYS A 33 1.09 15.11 -17.09
N VAL A 34 0.37 15.34 -16.00
CA VAL A 34 -0.12 14.29 -15.09
C VAL A 34 -1.16 13.45 -15.85
N THR A 35 -0.98 12.13 -15.87
CA THR A 35 -1.90 11.17 -16.49
C THR A 35 -2.83 10.52 -15.49
N ASP A 36 -2.47 10.53 -14.21
CA ASP A 36 -3.28 10.06 -13.10
C ASP A 36 -3.07 10.97 -11.88
N ALA A 37 -4.11 11.67 -11.45
CA ALA A 37 -4.08 12.63 -10.36
C ALA A 37 -4.50 12.05 -9.00
N THR A 38 -4.76 10.75 -8.91
CA THR A 38 -5.31 10.09 -7.72
C THR A 38 -4.53 10.42 -6.43
N ARG A 39 -3.20 10.44 -6.47
CA ARG A 39 -2.38 10.79 -5.29
C ARG A 39 -2.53 12.24 -4.88
N ILE A 40 -2.66 13.15 -5.83
CA ILE A 40 -2.89 14.58 -5.58
C ILE A 40 -4.27 14.77 -4.94
N GLU A 41 -5.30 14.13 -5.49
CA GLU A 41 -6.67 14.19 -4.99
C GLU A 41 -6.79 13.60 -3.58
N ARG A 42 -6.08 12.52 -3.29
CA ARG A 42 -6.05 11.90 -1.95
C ARG A 42 -5.31 12.76 -0.90
N ALA A 43 -4.30 13.54 -1.29
CA ALA A 43 -3.61 14.47 -0.39
C ALA A 43 -4.40 15.77 -0.14
N ALA A 44 -5.26 16.16 -1.07
CA ALA A 44 -5.98 17.43 -1.04
C ALA A 44 -6.81 17.66 0.25
N PRO A 45 -7.54 16.69 0.83
CA PRO A 45 -8.31 16.88 2.05
C PRO A 45 -7.48 17.42 3.22
N THR A 46 -6.31 16.85 3.50
CA THR A 46 -5.40 17.30 4.55
C THR A 46 -4.95 18.74 4.31
N LEU A 47 -4.52 19.06 3.08
CA LEU A 47 -4.03 20.38 2.72
C LEU A 47 -5.13 21.44 2.82
N LYS A 48 -6.34 21.13 2.34
CA LYS A 48 -7.52 22.02 2.46
C LYS A 48 -7.88 22.30 3.89
N GLU A 49 -7.93 21.26 4.72
CA GLU A 49 -8.31 21.40 6.13
C GLU A 49 -7.30 22.25 6.90
N LEU A 50 -6.00 22.04 6.70
CA LEU A 50 -4.95 22.83 7.33
C LEU A 50 -5.01 24.30 6.89
N ALA A 51 -5.19 24.56 5.59
CA ALA A 51 -5.35 25.91 5.07
C ALA A 51 -6.60 26.60 5.63
N ALA A 52 -7.73 25.88 5.74
CA ALA A 52 -8.97 26.39 6.32
C ALA A 52 -8.84 26.70 7.83
N LYS A 53 -7.99 25.97 8.55
CA LYS A 53 -7.62 26.25 9.95
C LYS A 53 -6.67 27.45 10.09
N GLY A 54 -6.31 28.13 8.99
CA GLY A 54 -5.43 29.29 8.96
C GLY A 54 -3.93 28.95 9.08
N ALA A 55 -3.54 27.70 8.83
CA ALA A 55 -2.13 27.32 8.74
C ALA A 55 -1.48 27.90 7.47
N ARG A 56 -0.17 28.19 7.54
CA ARG A 56 0.68 28.36 6.35
C ARG A 56 1.17 26.99 5.94
N VAL A 57 0.59 26.43 4.86
CA VAL A 57 0.77 25.02 4.46
C VAL A 57 1.95 24.91 3.52
N ILE A 58 3.03 24.25 3.96
CA ILE A 58 4.27 24.06 3.22
C ILE A 58 4.33 22.60 2.79
N VAL A 59 4.12 22.34 1.51
CA VAL A 59 4.02 21.00 0.95
C VAL A 59 5.41 20.48 0.57
N LEU A 60 5.75 19.31 1.12
CA LEU A 60 6.96 18.55 0.87
C LEU A 60 6.63 17.29 0.09
N SER A 61 7.35 17.03 -0.99
CA SER A 61 7.22 15.76 -1.72
C SER A 61 8.51 15.37 -2.43
N HIS A 62 8.55 14.14 -2.90
CA HIS A 62 9.56 13.66 -3.84
C HIS A 62 8.93 13.35 -5.20
N PHE A 63 9.76 13.32 -6.22
CA PHE A 63 9.39 12.87 -7.56
C PHE A 63 10.54 12.09 -8.19
N GLY A 64 10.26 10.88 -8.66
CA GLY A 64 11.26 10.02 -9.29
C GLY A 64 12.45 9.63 -8.38
N ARG A 65 13.57 9.36 -9.02
CA ARG A 65 14.83 8.97 -8.36
C ARG A 65 16.00 9.74 -8.99
N PRO A 66 16.19 11.02 -8.65
CA PRO A 66 17.22 11.87 -9.22
C PRO A 66 18.61 11.67 -8.62
N ASP A 67 18.77 10.75 -7.65
CA ASP A 67 20.03 10.39 -7.01
C ASP A 67 20.81 11.60 -6.42
N GLY A 68 20.08 12.52 -5.78
CA GLY A 68 20.66 13.72 -5.17
C GLY A 68 21.15 14.76 -6.16
N LYS A 69 20.62 14.77 -7.40
CA LYS A 69 20.95 15.71 -8.44
C LYS A 69 19.72 16.48 -8.90
N ARG A 70 19.91 17.72 -9.31
CA ARG A 70 18.82 18.51 -9.92
C ARG A 70 18.61 18.05 -11.35
N VAL A 71 17.52 17.31 -11.56
CA VAL A 71 17.09 16.77 -12.86
C VAL A 71 15.86 17.55 -13.33
N PRO A 72 15.92 18.33 -14.43
CA PRO A 72 14.82 19.19 -14.86
C PRO A 72 13.50 18.45 -15.06
N GLU A 73 13.53 17.20 -15.55
CA GLU A 73 12.35 16.38 -15.81
C GLU A 73 11.70 15.86 -14.52
N MET A 74 12.40 15.97 -13.39
CA MET A 74 11.92 15.53 -12.07
C MET A 74 11.58 16.69 -11.13
N THR A 75 11.43 17.92 -11.67
CA THR A 75 10.92 19.06 -10.89
C THR A 75 9.46 18.84 -10.52
N LEU A 76 9.06 19.35 -9.36
CA LEU A 76 7.67 19.36 -8.90
C LEU A 76 6.85 20.52 -9.51
N ARG A 77 7.47 21.45 -10.23
CA ARG A 77 6.78 22.62 -10.80
C ARG A 77 5.56 22.27 -11.67
N PRO A 78 5.56 21.23 -12.54
CA PRO A 78 4.37 20.86 -13.32
C PRO A 78 3.20 20.36 -12.46
N LEU A 79 3.40 20.06 -11.19
CA LEU A 79 2.35 19.60 -10.27
C LEU A 79 1.61 20.75 -9.59
N VAL A 80 2.05 22.00 -9.77
CA VAL A 80 1.39 23.19 -9.21
C VAL A 80 -0.06 23.29 -9.71
N GLU A 81 -0.26 23.30 -11.03
CA GLU A 81 -1.59 23.43 -11.64
C GLU A 81 -2.55 22.28 -11.23
N PRO A 82 -2.17 20.99 -11.32
CA PRO A 82 -2.99 19.89 -10.81
C PRO A 82 -3.32 20.04 -9.31
N LEU A 83 -2.37 20.51 -8.50
CA LEU A 83 -2.58 20.73 -7.07
C LEU A 83 -3.54 21.90 -6.81
N GLU A 84 -3.41 23.01 -7.54
CA GLU A 84 -4.35 24.15 -7.50
C GLU A 84 -5.77 23.72 -7.84
N LYS A 85 -5.92 22.92 -8.90
CA LYS A 85 -7.20 22.37 -9.31
C LYS A 85 -7.81 21.49 -8.21
N ALA A 86 -7.01 20.61 -7.60
CA ALA A 86 -7.48 19.74 -6.53
C ALA A 86 -7.85 20.54 -5.27
N LEU A 87 -7.10 21.60 -4.95
CA LEU A 87 -7.35 22.44 -3.77
C LEU A 87 -8.44 23.51 -3.98
N GLY A 88 -8.68 23.92 -5.22
CA GLY A 88 -9.56 25.03 -5.55
C GLY A 88 -9.00 26.39 -5.12
N LYS A 89 -7.67 26.52 -5.03
CA LYS A 89 -6.97 27.75 -4.66
C LYS A 89 -5.55 27.77 -5.24
N SER A 90 -4.95 28.96 -5.31
CA SER A 90 -3.57 29.14 -5.77
C SER A 90 -2.54 28.47 -4.89
N VAL A 91 -1.47 27.98 -5.51
CA VAL A 91 -0.33 27.33 -4.85
C VAL A 91 0.95 28.03 -5.32
N ALA A 92 1.69 28.62 -4.38
CA ALA A 92 3.01 29.14 -4.66
C ALA A 92 4.04 28.02 -4.86
N PHE A 93 5.14 28.28 -5.54
CA PHE A 93 6.22 27.33 -5.75
C PHE A 93 7.58 27.94 -5.38
N ALA A 94 8.40 27.20 -4.64
CA ALA A 94 9.78 27.55 -4.36
C ALA A 94 10.74 26.65 -5.13
N GLU A 95 11.76 27.24 -5.75
CA GLU A 95 12.74 26.55 -6.62
C GLU A 95 13.72 25.63 -5.83
N ASP A 96 13.64 25.61 -4.51
CA ASP A 96 14.38 24.67 -3.65
C ASP A 96 13.52 24.30 -2.45
N CYS A 97 13.89 23.22 -1.75
CA CYS A 97 13.20 22.78 -0.55
C CYS A 97 13.90 23.20 0.74
N VAL A 98 15.09 23.81 0.67
CA VAL A 98 15.84 24.34 1.80
C VAL A 98 16.63 25.60 1.36
N GLY A 99 17.13 26.36 2.34
CA GLY A 99 17.96 27.53 2.11
C GLY A 99 17.19 28.78 1.65
N PRO A 100 17.89 29.82 1.15
CA PRO A 100 17.32 31.15 0.99
C PRO A 100 16.05 31.20 0.14
N LEU A 101 15.98 30.44 -0.97
CA LEU A 101 14.80 30.43 -1.85
C LEU A 101 13.56 29.89 -1.13
N ALA A 102 13.71 28.82 -0.35
CA ALA A 102 12.62 28.26 0.42
C ALA A 102 12.25 29.17 1.61
N GLU A 103 13.23 29.73 2.30
CA GLU A 103 13.03 30.62 3.46
C GLU A 103 12.30 31.90 3.08
N GLU A 104 12.68 32.55 1.97
CA GLU A 104 12.00 33.74 1.44
C GLU A 104 10.55 33.44 1.03
N ALA A 105 10.34 32.31 0.34
CA ALA A 105 9.00 31.90 -0.06
C ALA A 105 8.10 31.64 1.18
N VAL A 106 8.62 30.95 2.19
CA VAL A 106 7.89 30.72 3.45
C VAL A 106 7.60 32.02 4.21
N LYS A 107 8.55 32.95 4.26
CA LYS A 107 8.39 34.25 4.90
C LYS A 107 7.29 35.10 4.25
N ALA A 108 7.10 34.98 2.95
CA ALA A 108 6.06 35.72 2.20
C ALA A 108 4.64 35.16 2.42
N MET A 109 4.47 33.96 2.98
CA MET A 109 3.17 33.33 3.17
C MET A 109 2.30 34.03 4.21
N LYS A 110 1.00 34.05 3.94
CA LYS A 110 -0.08 34.48 4.87
C LYS A 110 -0.82 33.26 5.40
N PRO A 111 -1.54 33.37 6.53
CA PRO A 111 -2.43 32.32 7.01
C PRO A 111 -3.39 31.86 5.91
N GLY A 112 -3.47 30.54 5.73
CA GLY A 112 -4.28 29.90 4.70
C GLY A 112 -3.57 29.71 3.35
N ASP A 113 -2.38 30.25 3.14
CA ASP A 113 -1.62 30.03 1.90
C ASP A 113 -1.06 28.60 1.82
N VAL A 114 -0.85 28.16 0.57
CA VAL A 114 -0.21 26.88 0.26
C VAL A 114 1.02 27.12 -0.61
N LEU A 115 2.14 26.56 -0.21
CA LEU A 115 3.43 26.63 -0.89
C LEU A 115 3.93 25.20 -1.19
N LEU A 116 4.21 24.89 -2.45
CA LEU A 116 4.90 23.66 -2.83
C LEU A 116 6.41 23.94 -2.92
N LEU A 117 7.21 23.18 -2.17
CA LEU A 117 8.67 23.22 -2.30
C LEU A 117 9.15 22.28 -3.41
N GLU A 118 10.34 22.52 -3.94
CA GLU A 118 10.96 21.67 -4.95
C GLU A 118 11.29 20.28 -4.40
N ASN A 119 11.55 19.35 -5.30
CA ASN A 119 11.80 17.92 -5.07
C ASN A 119 12.87 17.68 -4.01
N LEU A 120 12.46 17.11 -2.88
CA LEU A 120 13.34 16.77 -1.76
C LEU A 120 14.56 15.93 -2.17
N ARG A 121 14.36 15.02 -3.15
CA ARG A 121 15.41 14.10 -3.62
C ARG A 121 16.44 14.73 -4.54
N PHE A 122 16.34 16.02 -4.83
CA PHE A 122 17.44 16.75 -5.43
C PHE A 122 18.60 16.92 -4.45
N HIS A 123 18.34 16.71 -3.16
CA HIS A 123 19.34 16.67 -2.10
C HIS A 123 19.58 15.21 -1.68
N LYS A 124 20.83 14.75 -1.81
CA LYS A 124 21.24 13.37 -1.46
C LYS A 124 21.06 13.06 0.03
N GLU A 125 21.05 14.10 0.85
CA GLU A 125 20.90 14.06 2.29
C GLU A 125 19.48 13.61 2.71
N GLU A 126 18.48 13.80 1.85
CA GLU A 126 17.08 13.37 2.10
C GLU A 126 17.00 11.87 2.34
N GLU A 127 17.49 11.06 1.39
CA GLU A 127 17.39 9.60 1.47
C GLU A 127 18.33 9.00 2.52
N LYS A 128 19.33 9.76 2.96
CA LYS A 128 20.28 9.37 4.02
C LYS A 128 19.83 9.77 5.42
N ASN A 129 18.72 10.49 5.54
CA ASN A 129 18.22 11.01 6.81
C ASN A 129 19.27 11.85 7.57
N GLU A 130 20.04 12.68 6.83
CA GLU A 130 21.13 13.44 7.39
C GLU A 130 20.66 14.58 8.30
N ALA A 131 21.23 14.66 9.53
CA ALA A 131 20.82 15.61 10.55
C ALA A 131 20.87 17.08 10.08
N GLY A 132 21.93 17.46 9.36
CA GLY A 132 22.06 18.83 8.83
C GLY A 132 20.98 19.21 7.81
N PHE A 133 20.44 18.25 7.06
CA PHE A 133 19.34 18.49 6.14
C PHE A 133 18.02 18.58 6.89
N ILE A 134 17.80 17.71 7.91
CA ILE A 134 16.65 17.77 8.80
C ILE A 134 16.59 19.13 9.49
N ASP A 135 17.71 19.63 10.01
CA ASP A 135 17.78 20.94 10.66
C ASP A 135 17.38 22.06 9.69
N ARG A 136 17.91 22.06 8.45
CA ARG A 136 17.51 23.07 7.43
C ARG A 136 16.05 23.00 7.06
N LEU A 137 15.48 21.80 6.90
CA LEU A 137 14.05 21.63 6.67
C LEU A 137 13.21 22.15 7.86
N SER A 138 13.63 21.83 9.09
CA SER A 138 12.91 22.18 10.31
C SER A 138 12.83 23.70 10.55
N LEU A 139 13.78 24.50 10.03
CA LEU A 139 13.73 25.97 10.09
C LEU A 139 12.52 26.55 9.34
N LEU A 140 11.97 25.83 8.37
CA LEU A 140 10.84 26.29 7.56
C LEU A 140 9.48 26.10 8.23
N GLY A 141 9.38 25.32 9.33
CA GLY A 141 8.11 24.98 9.94
C GLY A 141 8.10 24.99 11.46
N ASP A 142 6.91 25.07 12.02
CA ASP A 142 6.66 25.01 13.46
C ASP A 142 6.05 23.66 13.87
N VAL A 143 5.38 22.99 12.93
CA VAL A 143 4.73 21.69 13.07
C VAL A 143 4.99 20.84 11.83
N TYR A 144 5.10 19.55 12.00
CA TYR A 144 5.22 18.57 10.90
C TYR A 144 3.98 17.69 10.83
N VAL A 145 3.46 17.47 9.61
CA VAL A 145 2.37 16.54 9.32
C VAL A 145 2.82 15.52 8.31
N ASN A 146 2.78 14.24 8.67
CA ASN A 146 3.03 13.15 7.73
C ASN A 146 1.71 12.67 7.14
N ASP A 147 1.56 12.82 5.83
CA ASP A 147 0.41 12.36 5.06
C ASP A 147 0.81 11.48 3.87
N ALA A 148 2.00 10.89 3.95
CA ALA A 148 2.60 10.05 2.92
C ALA A 148 2.91 8.65 3.44
N PHE A 149 1.88 7.85 3.71
CA PHE A 149 2.06 6.46 4.17
C PHE A 149 2.90 5.64 3.19
N SER A 150 2.75 5.86 1.88
CA SER A 150 3.54 5.19 0.82
C SER A 150 5.06 5.38 0.96
N ALA A 151 5.51 6.45 1.62
CA ALA A 151 6.92 6.73 1.91
C ALA A 151 7.33 6.38 3.35
N ALA A 152 6.40 6.01 4.22
CA ALA A 152 6.63 5.82 5.66
C ALA A 152 7.51 4.61 6.00
N HIS A 153 7.69 3.67 5.06
CA HIS A 153 8.58 2.51 5.21
C HIS A 153 10.07 2.86 5.07
N ARG A 154 10.39 4.11 4.71
CA ARG A 154 11.76 4.59 4.54
C ARG A 154 12.12 5.62 5.61
N ALA A 155 13.29 5.42 6.25
CA ALA A 155 13.86 6.37 7.19
C ALA A 155 14.55 7.52 6.44
N HIS A 156 13.76 8.43 5.86
CA HIS A 156 14.25 9.62 5.17
C HIS A 156 14.11 10.87 6.05
N ALA A 157 14.84 11.95 5.73
CA ALA A 157 14.77 13.21 6.49
C ALA A 157 13.34 13.76 6.57
N SER A 158 12.60 13.71 5.46
CA SER A 158 11.23 14.23 5.39
C SER A 158 10.16 13.28 5.92
N THR A 159 10.46 12.03 6.25
CA THR A 159 9.51 11.06 6.79
C THR A 159 9.72 10.78 8.27
N GLU A 160 10.91 10.34 8.66
CA GLU A 160 11.29 10.05 10.05
C GLU A 160 11.96 11.26 10.72
N GLY A 161 12.92 11.88 10.04
CA GLY A 161 13.76 12.94 10.62
C GLY A 161 12.97 14.12 11.14
N LEU A 162 12.08 14.69 10.32
CA LEU A 162 11.21 15.81 10.71
C LEU A 162 10.23 15.46 11.84
N ALA A 163 9.69 14.22 11.83
CA ALA A 163 8.79 13.78 12.89
C ALA A 163 9.48 13.64 14.25
N ASN A 164 10.79 13.40 14.27
CA ASN A 164 11.59 13.37 15.48
C ASN A 164 12.09 14.77 15.90
N ARG A 165 12.00 15.77 15.03
CA ARG A 165 12.54 17.13 15.25
C ARG A 165 11.50 18.15 15.62
N LEU A 166 10.27 18.02 15.13
CA LEU A 166 9.16 18.96 15.33
C LEU A 166 7.97 18.27 16.02
N PRO A 167 7.08 19.02 16.66
CA PRO A 167 5.76 18.51 17.02
C PRO A 167 5.11 17.89 15.77
N ALA A 168 4.73 16.60 15.84
CA ALA A 168 4.32 15.86 14.67
C ALA A 168 2.91 15.28 14.80
N ALA A 169 2.18 15.21 13.68
CA ALA A 169 0.86 14.61 13.57
C ALA A 169 0.69 13.85 12.26
N ALA A 170 -0.25 12.91 12.25
CA ALA A 170 -0.73 12.28 11.03
C ALA A 170 -1.73 13.17 10.30
N GLY A 171 -1.59 13.31 8.98
CA GLY A 171 -2.61 13.86 8.10
C GLY A 171 -3.76 12.88 7.91
N ARG A 172 -4.82 13.28 7.22
CA ARG A 172 -6.05 12.48 7.07
C ARG A 172 -5.83 11.17 6.31
N LEU A 173 -4.97 11.19 5.27
CA LEU A 173 -4.64 9.98 4.54
C LEU A 173 -3.84 9.01 5.39
N MET A 174 -2.82 9.49 6.10
CA MET A 174 -2.03 8.70 7.04
C MET A 174 -2.91 8.13 8.16
N GLN A 175 -3.80 8.94 8.73
CA GLN A 175 -4.75 8.52 9.76
C GLN A 175 -5.65 7.39 9.26
N ALA A 176 -6.25 7.54 8.07
CA ALA A 176 -7.13 6.54 7.49
C ALA A 176 -6.40 5.20 7.25
N GLU A 177 -5.16 5.26 6.73
CA GLU A 177 -4.30 4.08 6.57
C GLU A 177 -4.06 3.39 7.91
N LEU A 178 -3.56 4.11 8.90
CA LEU A 178 -3.21 3.53 10.20
C LEU A 178 -4.42 2.95 10.94
N GLU A 179 -5.58 3.61 10.87
CA GLU A 179 -6.82 3.09 11.44
C GLU A 179 -7.34 1.84 10.73
N ALA A 180 -7.27 1.81 9.38
CA ALA A 180 -7.66 0.64 8.61
C ALA A 180 -6.75 -0.56 8.92
N LEU A 181 -5.46 -0.32 8.98
CA LEU A 181 -4.45 -1.32 9.26
C LEU A 181 -4.57 -1.89 10.70
N ASP A 182 -4.81 -1.03 11.69
CA ASP A 182 -5.04 -1.49 13.07
C ASP A 182 -6.29 -2.37 13.17
N LYS A 183 -7.39 -1.95 12.53
CA LYS A 183 -8.62 -2.74 12.46
C LYS A 183 -8.47 -4.07 11.72
N ALA A 184 -7.51 -4.16 10.78
CA ALA A 184 -7.32 -5.33 9.94
C ALA A 184 -6.42 -6.40 10.57
N LEU A 185 -5.32 -6.03 11.24
CA LEU A 185 -4.35 -6.97 11.82
C LEU A 185 -3.83 -6.57 13.20
N GLY A 186 -3.99 -5.30 13.64
CA GLY A 186 -3.60 -4.86 14.97
C GLY A 186 -4.56 -5.37 16.04
N ASN A 187 -5.83 -4.97 15.91
CA ASN A 187 -6.94 -5.36 16.80
C ASN A 187 -8.16 -5.82 15.97
N PRO A 188 -8.04 -6.88 15.16
CA PRO A 188 -9.08 -7.28 14.24
C PRO A 188 -10.28 -7.92 14.94
N LYS A 189 -11.46 -7.75 14.34
CA LYS A 189 -12.59 -8.65 14.65
C LYS A 189 -12.30 -10.01 14.01
N ARG A 190 -12.41 -11.07 14.81
CA ARG A 190 -12.17 -12.45 14.35
C ARG A 190 -13.48 -13.14 13.95
N PRO A 191 -13.45 -14.15 13.06
CA PRO A 191 -12.25 -14.71 12.42
C PRO A 191 -11.64 -13.78 11.36
N VAL A 192 -10.30 -13.83 11.23
CA VAL A 192 -9.53 -13.08 10.25
C VAL A 192 -9.09 -14.00 9.11
N CYS A 193 -9.38 -13.62 7.88
CA CYS A 193 -8.85 -14.28 6.68
C CYS A 193 -7.78 -13.40 6.05
N ALA A 194 -6.63 -13.98 5.71
CA ALA A 194 -5.70 -13.37 4.78
C ALA A 194 -5.81 -14.05 3.41
N ILE A 195 -5.76 -13.25 2.35
CA ILE A 195 -5.65 -13.74 0.97
C ILE A 195 -4.31 -13.23 0.43
N VAL A 196 -3.43 -14.17 0.09
CA VAL A 196 -2.10 -13.86 -0.44
C VAL A 196 -1.92 -14.61 -1.76
N GLY A 197 -1.70 -13.85 -2.82
CA GLY A 197 -1.44 -14.41 -4.13
C GLY A 197 -0.19 -13.79 -4.76
N GLY A 198 0.09 -14.21 -5.99
CA GLY A 198 1.23 -13.74 -6.76
C GLY A 198 2.06 -14.87 -7.34
N ALA A 199 3.17 -14.49 -8.03
CA ALA A 199 3.96 -15.43 -8.79
C ALA A 199 4.88 -16.32 -7.94
N LYS A 200 5.49 -15.74 -6.88
CA LYS A 200 6.62 -16.37 -6.16
C LYS A 200 6.49 -16.28 -4.64
N VAL A 201 6.72 -17.40 -3.96
CA VAL A 201 6.81 -17.50 -2.49
C VAL A 201 8.01 -16.70 -1.96
N SER A 202 9.16 -16.78 -2.65
CA SER A 202 10.41 -16.10 -2.25
C SER A 202 10.24 -14.61 -2.01
N THR A 203 9.30 -13.97 -2.69
CA THR A 203 9.04 -12.53 -2.55
C THR A 203 8.12 -12.19 -1.38
N LYS A 204 7.53 -13.18 -0.70
CA LYS A 204 6.51 -12.99 0.34
C LYS A 204 6.71 -13.87 1.57
N LEU A 205 7.92 -14.37 1.80
CA LEU A 205 8.23 -15.24 2.95
C LEU A 205 7.93 -14.56 4.29
N ASP A 206 8.41 -13.32 4.46
CA ASP A 206 8.18 -12.54 5.69
C ASP A 206 6.68 -12.28 5.90
N LEU A 207 5.97 -11.99 4.81
CA LEU A 207 4.51 -11.79 4.83
C LEU A 207 3.79 -13.03 5.31
N LEU A 208 4.05 -14.19 4.71
CA LEU A 208 3.42 -15.45 5.09
C LEU A 208 3.74 -15.82 6.54
N GLY A 209 5.02 -15.68 6.94
CA GLY A 209 5.46 -15.95 8.30
C GLY A 209 4.76 -15.09 9.36
N ASN A 210 4.51 -13.82 9.06
CA ASN A 210 3.78 -12.94 9.97
C ASN A 210 2.27 -13.25 10.00
N LEU A 211 1.67 -13.53 8.84
CA LEU A 211 0.23 -13.75 8.73
C LEU A 211 -0.23 -15.05 9.37
N VAL A 212 0.54 -16.15 9.28
CA VAL A 212 0.17 -17.42 9.92
C VAL A 212 0.01 -17.30 11.44
N GLY A 213 0.74 -16.38 12.08
CA GLY A 213 0.60 -16.10 13.51
C GLY A 213 -0.52 -15.12 13.88
N LYS A 214 -1.14 -14.45 12.91
CA LYS A 214 -2.11 -13.37 13.14
C LYS A 214 -3.51 -13.64 12.60
N THR A 215 -3.67 -14.60 11.71
CA THR A 215 -4.93 -14.89 11.02
C THR A 215 -5.48 -16.26 11.38
N ASP A 216 -6.78 -16.44 11.23
CA ASP A 216 -7.45 -17.73 11.46
C ASP A 216 -7.49 -18.58 10.20
N LYS A 217 -7.48 -17.91 9.02
CA LYS A 217 -7.47 -18.53 7.70
C LYS A 217 -6.50 -17.82 6.77
N LEU A 218 -5.82 -18.58 5.92
CA LEU A 218 -4.88 -18.07 4.94
C LEU A 218 -5.16 -18.74 3.58
N ILE A 219 -5.70 -17.98 2.64
CA ILE A 219 -5.88 -18.40 1.25
C ILE A 219 -4.61 -18.05 0.48
N ILE A 220 -4.00 -19.04 -0.16
CA ILE A 220 -2.82 -18.87 -1.01
C ILE A 220 -3.21 -19.14 -2.45
N GLY A 221 -2.94 -18.16 -3.34
CA GLY A 221 -3.27 -18.23 -4.77
C GLY A 221 -2.09 -17.94 -5.69
N GLY A 222 -2.36 -18.01 -7.00
CA GLY A 222 -1.37 -17.76 -8.04
C GLY A 222 -0.26 -18.80 -8.10
N GLY A 223 0.88 -18.45 -8.68
CA GLY A 223 2.08 -19.32 -8.75
C GLY A 223 2.61 -19.73 -7.38
N MET A 224 2.34 -18.95 -6.35
CA MET A 224 2.66 -19.31 -4.96
C MET A 224 1.95 -20.59 -4.54
N ALA A 225 0.65 -20.74 -4.84
CA ALA A 225 -0.10 -21.96 -4.52
C ALA A 225 0.50 -23.19 -5.17
N ASN A 226 1.02 -23.07 -6.40
CA ASN A 226 1.67 -24.17 -7.10
C ASN A 226 2.94 -24.66 -6.36
N THR A 227 3.69 -23.73 -5.74
CA THR A 227 4.84 -24.09 -4.92
C THR A 227 4.42 -24.92 -3.69
N PHE A 228 3.32 -24.53 -3.02
CA PHE A 228 2.78 -25.27 -1.87
C PHE A 228 2.22 -26.63 -2.29
N LEU A 229 1.49 -26.72 -3.39
CA LEU A 229 0.97 -27.98 -3.93
C LEU A 229 2.14 -28.91 -4.30
N GLY A 230 3.17 -28.39 -4.98
CA GLY A 230 4.36 -29.15 -5.33
C GLY A 230 5.15 -29.65 -4.11
N ALA A 231 5.24 -28.84 -3.06
CA ALA A 231 5.87 -29.23 -1.80
C ALA A 231 5.14 -30.40 -1.10
N GLN A 232 3.82 -30.50 -1.29
CA GLN A 232 3.01 -31.63 -0.82
C GLN A 232 3.07 -32.86 -1.74
N GLY A 233 3.91 -32.85 -2.78
CA GLY A 233 4.06 -33.95 -3.73
C GLY A 233 3.06 -33.96 -4.88
N ILE A 234 2.24 -32.92 -5.02
CA ILE A 234 1.28 -32.79 -6.12
C ILE A 234 2.00 -32.32 -7.39
N LYS A 235 1.72 -32.98 -8.51
CA LYS A 235 2.26 -32.58 -9.81
C LYS A 235 1.57 -31.32 -10.32
N VAL A 236 2.35 -30.30 -10.66
CA VAL A 236 1.86 -29.01 -11.15
C VAL A 236 2.22 -28.73 -12.62
N GLY A 237 2.64 -29.77 -13.38
CA GLY A 237 2.97 -29.67 -14.79
C GLY A 237 4.05 -28.63 -15.08
N LYS A 238 3.82 -27.81 -16.11
CA LYS A 238 4.69 -26.67 -16.48
C LYS A 238 4.42 -25.39 -15.69
N SER A 239 3.62 -25.45 -14.64
CA SER A 239 3.26 -24.29 -13.83
C SER A 239 4.48 -23.61 -13.22
N LEU A 240 4.40 -22.29 -13.08
CA LEU A 240 5.37 -21.55 -12.27
C LEU A 240 5.33 -22.06 -10.83
N ALA A 241 6.44 -22.61 -10.36
CA ALA A 241 6.60 -23.09 -8.99
C ALA A 241 8.09 -23.04 -8.60
N GLU A 242 8.37 -22.63 -7.37
CA GLU A 242 9.73 -22.55 -6.83
C GLU A 242 10.07 -23.85 -6.09
N LYS A 243 10.55 -24.85 -6.84
CA LYS A 243 10.85 -26.20 -6.32
C LYS A 243 11.88 -26.17 -5.19
N ASP A 244 12.83 -25.24 -5.26
CA ASP A 244 13.88 -25.08 -4.26
C ASP A 244 13.34 -24.58 -2.90
N LEU A 245 12.12 -24.05 -2.88
CA LEU A 245 11.44 -23.58 -1.68
C LEU A 245 10.43 -24.60 -1.11
N ALA A 246 10.44 -25.86 -1.59
CA ALA A 246 9.52 -26.88 -1.10
C ALA A 246 9.62 -27.08 0.42
N ALA A 247 10.84 -27.16 0.97
CA ALA A 247 11.05 -27.27 2.42
C ALA A 247 10.53 -26.05 3.17
N THR A 248 10.72 -24.85 2.64
CA THR A 248 10.21 -23.59 3.23
C THR A 248 8.68 -23.56 3.20
N ALA A 249 8.05 -24.01 2.12
CA ALA A 249 6.60 -24.08 2.02
C ALA A 249 6.00 -25.06 3.06
N LEU A 250 6.63 -26.21 3.26
CA LEU A 250 6.22 -27.16 4.30
C LEU A 250 6.39 -26.58 5.71
N ASP A 251 7.49 -25.90 6.00
CA ASP A 251 7.71 -25.22 7.29
C ASP A 251 6.64 -24.15 7.56
N ILE A 252 6.21 -23.40 6.54
CA ILE A 252 5.10 -22.45 6.66
C ILE A 252 3.79 -23.16 6.99
N LEU A 253 3.49 -24.31 6.35
CA LEU A 253 2.30 -25.10 6.66
C LEU A 253 2.31 -25.66 8.10
N GLU A 254 3.44 -26.16 8.57
CA GLU A 254 3.62 -26.62 9.96
C GLU A 254 3.43 -25.48 10.97
N LYS A 255 4.01 -24.31 10.68
CA LYS A 255 3.82 -23.10 11.52
C LYS A 255 2.36 -22.66 11.54
N ALA A 256 1.67 -22.74 10.42
CA ALA A 256 0.25 -22.40 10.33
C ALA A 256 -0.60 -23.38 11.19
N GLU A 257 -0.32 -24.67 11.11
CA GLU A 257 -1.00 -25.68 11.92
C GLU A 257 -0.77 -25.44 13.42
N ALA A 258 0.49 -25.21 13.82
CA ALA A 258 0.84 -24.89 15.21
C ALA A 258 0.14 -23.61 15.71
N ALA A 259 -0.04 -22.62 14.85
CA ALA A 259 -0.73 -21.37 15.15
C ALA A 259 -2.27 -21.48 15.04
N LYS A 260 -2.81 -22.64 14.66
CA LYS A 260 -4.23 -22.87 14.35
C LYS A 260 -4.77 -21.99 13.23
N CYS A 261 -3.91 -21.59 12.31
CA CYS A 261 -4.26 -20.88 11.09
C CYS A 261 -4.53 -21.91 9.97
N ARG A 262 -5.76 -21.96 9.50
CA ARG A 262 -6.13 -22.90 8.42
C ARG A 262 -5.67 -22.37 7.07
N VAL A 263 -4.68 -23.04 6.46
CA VAL A 263 -4.25 -22.74 5.10
C VAL A 263 -5.20 -23.38 4.09
N LEU A 264 -5.63 -22.60 3.12
CA LEU A 264 -6.53 -22.99 2.03
C LEU A 264 -5.79 -22.90 0.70
N LEU A 265 -5.51 -24.06 0.11
CA LEU A 265 -4.95 -24.21 -1.24
C LEU A 265 -6.06 -24.57 -2.22
N PRO A 266 -5.85 -24.37 -3.54
CA PRO A 266 -6.82 -24.78 -4.54
C PRO A 266 -7.10 -26.29 -4.49
N VAL A 267 -8.38 -26.66 -4.61
CA VAL A 267 -8.84 -28.07 -4.74
C VAL A 267 -9.09 -28.45 -6.20
N ASP A 268 -9.32 -27.47 -7.06
CA ASP A 268 -9.36 -27.56 -8.50
C ASP A 268 -8.73 -26.31 -9.13
N VAL A 269 -8.29 -26.44 -10.36
CA VAL A 269 -7.50 -25.41 -11.05
C VAL A 269 -7.91 -25.31 -12.52
N VAL A 270 -7.68 -24.14 -13.11
CA VAL A 270 -7.80 -23.89 -14.54
C VAL A 270 -6.42 -24.01 -15.17
N VAL A 271 -6.27 -24.95 -16.10
CA VAL A 271 -4.99 -25.25 -16.75
C VAL A 271 -5.05 -24.92 -18.24
N ALA A 272 -3.92 -24.47 -18.80
CA ALA A 272 -3.74 -24.19 -20.22
C ALA A 272 -2.33 -24.58 -20.67
N GLY A 273 -2.15 -24.80 -21.97
CA GLY A 273 -0.85 -25.09 -22.58
C GLY A 273 0.03 -23.86 -22.77
N ASP A 274 -0.60 -22.68 -22.95
CA ASP A 274 0.06 -21.40 -23.23
C ASP A 274 -0.30 -20.33 -22.22
N PHE A 275 0.68 -19.50 -21.85
CA PHE A 275 0.47 -18.30 -21.03
C PHE A 275 0.09 -17.11 -21.90
N LYS A 276 -1.17 -17.06 -22.32
CA LYS A 276 -1.71 -15.97 -23.15
C LYS A 276 -3.21 -15.83 -22.93
N ALA A 277 -3.75 -14.64 -23.26
CA ALA A 277 -5.18 -14.41 -23.26
C ALA A 277 -5.90 -15.37 -24.21
N GLU A 278 -7.12 -15.78 -23.84
CA GLU A 278 -7.99 -16.70 -24.61
C GLU A 278 -7.32 -18.04 -24.96
N ALA A 279 -6.30 -18.48 -24.20
CA ALA A 279 -5.73 -19.80 -24.36
C ALA A 279 -6.78 -20.88 -24.08
N ALA A 280 -6.77 -21.95 -24.89
CA ALA A 280 -7.63 -23.10 -24.66
C ALA A 280 -7.34 -23.68 -23.26
N SER A 281 -8.35 -23.71 -22.41
CA SER A 281 -8.22 -24.08 -21.00
C SER A 281 -9.26 -25.11 -20.59
N LYS A 282 -8.97 -25.82 -19.53
CA LYS A 282 -9.89 -26.75 -18.88
C LYS A 282 -9.75 -26.74 -17.37
N VAL A 283 -10.81 -27.13 -16.68
CA VAL A 283 -10.79 -27.32 -15.23
C VAL A 283 -10.38 -28.76 -14.92
N VAL A 284 -9.42 -28.90 -13.99
CA VAL A 284 -9.00 -30.22 -13.47
C VAL A 284 -8.91 -30.17 -11.95
N ALA A 285 -8.93 -31.32 -11.29
CA ALA A 285 -8.57 -31.39 -9.88
C ALA A 285 -7.14 -30.89 -9.66
N ALA A 286 -6.85 -30.31 -8.51
CA ALA A 286 -5.52 -29.73 -8.26
C ALA A 286 -4.38 -30.76 -8.35
N ASP A 287 -4.66 -32.04 -8.07
CA ASP A 287 -3.75 -33.17 -8.16
C ASP A 287 -3.71 -33.85 -9.54
N ALA A 288 -4.46 -33.34 -10.52
CA ALA A 288 -4.60 -33.89 -11.87
C ALA A 288 -4.11 -32.94 -12.98
N CYS A 289 -3.18 -32.04 -12.67
CA CYS A 289 -2.58 -31.15 -13.67
C CYS A 289 -1.74 -31.94 -14.67
N PRO A 290 -2.03 -31.87 -15.99
CA PRO A 290 -1.23 -32.52 -17.00
C PRO A 290 0.22 -32.01 -17.05
N ASP A 291 1.17 -32.89 -17.37
CA ASP A 291 2.60 -32.55 -17.40
C ASP A 291 2.95 -31.47 -18.45
N ASP A 292 2.14 -31.34 -19.51
CA ASP A 292 2.31 -30.37 -20.60
C ASP A 292 1.52 -29.07 -20.43
N GLN A 293 0.78 -28.91 -19.33
CA GLN A 293 -0.02 -27.72 -19.05
C GLN A 293 0.44 -26.99 -17.79
N MET A 294 0.00 -25.76 -17.66
CA MET A 294 0.27 -24.89 -16.50
C MET A 294 -1.02 -24.43 -15.84
N ILE A 295 -1.00 -24.33 -14.54
CA ILE A 295 -2.08 -23.77 -13.72
C ILE A 295 -2.05 -22.25 -13.85
N LEU A 296 -3.15 -21.65 -14.33
CA LEU A 296 -3.27 -20.21 -14.54
C LEU A 296 -4.33 -19.53 -13.67
N ASP A 297 -5.29 -20.29 -13.12
CA ASP A 297 -6.28 -19.77 -12.16
C ASP A 297 -6.79 -20.89 -11.26
N VAL A 298 -7.52 -20.53 -10.23
CA VAL A 298 -8.27 -21.46 -9.38
C VAL A 298 -9.57 -21.88 -10.06
N GLY A 299 -10.00 -23.12 -9.83
CA GLY A 299 -11.21 -23.67 -10.42
C GLY A 299 -12.48 -23.29 -9.64
N PRO A 300 -13.66 -23.66 -10.19
CA PRO A 300 -14.97 -23.31 -9.60
C PRO A 300 -15.17 -23.85 -8.18
N LYS A 301 -14.70 -25.05 -7.87
CA LYS A 301 -14.80 -25.63 -6.53
C LYS A 301 -13.94 -24.90 -5.51
N SER A 302 -12.76 -24.44 -5.93
CA SER A 302 -11.88 -23.62 -5.12
C SER A 302 -12.51 -22.25 -4.85
N ILE A 303 -13.14 -21.64 -5.85
CA ILE A 303 -13.89 -20.37 -5.71
C ILE A 303 -15.01 -20.54 -4.68
N GLU A 304 -15.81 -21.60 -4.79
CA GLU A 304 -16.91 -21.88 -3.86
C GLU A 304 -16.38 -22.09 -2.43
N LEU A 305 -15.30 -22.85 -2.28
CA LEU A 305 -14.63 -23.05 -0.99
C LEU A 305 -14.19 -21.71 -0.38
N TYR A 306 -13.51 -20.87 -1.16
CA TYR A 306 -12.99 -19.58 -0.66
C TYR A 306 -14.11 -18.62 -0.29
N ARG A 307 -15.19 -18.55 -1.09
CA ARG A 307 -16.36 -17.74 -0.78
C ARG A 307 -17.03 -18.19 0.51
N LYS A 308 -17.23 -19.50 0.69
CA LYS A 308 -17.80 -20.09 1.91
C LYS A 308 -16.96 -19.79 3.14
N GLU A 309 -15.64 -19.94 3.04
CA GLU A 309 -14.72 -19.68 4.15
C GLU A 309 -14.63 -18.19 4.48
N LEU A 310 -14.67 -17.33 3.46
CA LEU A 310 -14.67 -15.87 3.63
C LEU A 310 -15.98 -15.37 4.29
N ALA A 311 -17.12 -15.95 3.95
CA ALA A 311 -18.41 -15.60 4.54
C ALA A 311 -18.52 -15.88 6.06
N GLN A 312 -17.60 -16.69 6.60
CA GLN A 312 -17.49 -16.96 8.04
C GLN A 312 -16.56 -15.99 8.76
N CYS A 313 -15.86 -15.12 8.03
CA CYS A 313 -14.88 -14.19 8.59
C CYS A 313 -15.49 -12.82 8.88
N ALA A 314 -14.95 -12.14 9.89
CA ALA A 314 -15.29 -10.76 10.21
C ALA A 314 -14.31 -9.76 9.61
N THR A 315 -13.10 -10.21 9.25
CA THR A 315 -12.05 -9.36 8.66
C THR A 315 -11.33 -10.12 7.54
N VAL A 316 -11.04 -9.43 6.43
CA VAL A 316 -10.14 -9.92 5.38
C VAL A 316 -9.05 -8.90 5.09
N VAL A 317 -7.82 -9.42 4.92
CA VAL A 317 -6.67 -8.66 4.42
C VAL A 317 -6.19 -9.32 3.13
N TRP A 318 -6.07 -8.56 2.06
CA TRP A 318 -5.80 -9.11 0.73
C TRP A 318 -4.57 -8.47 0.08
N ASN A 319 -3.62 -9.31 -0.34
CA ASN A 319 -2.46 -8.90 -1.13
C ASN A 319 -2.12 -9.92 -2.22
N GLY A 320 -2.42 -9.59 -3.46
CA GLY A 320 -2.09 -10.36 -4.67
C GLY A 320 -3.24 -11.19 -5.24
N PRO A 321 -3.27 -11.39 -6.56
CA PRO A 321 -4.31 -12.11 -7.27
C PRO A 321 -4.24 -13.63 -7.05
N LEU A 322 -5.35 -14.32 -7.31
CA LEU A 322 -5.47 -15.78 -7.19
C LEU A 322 -5.06 -16.53 -8.47
N GLY A 323 -5.01 -15.84 -9.60
CA GLY A 323 -4.64 -16.36 -10.91
C GLY A 323 -3.93 -15.32 -11.76
N ALA A 324 -3.70 -15.64 -13.05
CA ALA A 324 -3.12 -14.73 -14.04
C ALA A 324 -4.17 -13.70 -14.49
N PHE A 325 -4.61 -12.84 -13.58
CA PHE A 325 -5.78 -11.96 -13.71
C PHE A 325 -5.70 -10.97 -14.87
N GLU A 326 -4.51 -10.68 -15.39
CA GLU A 326 -4.32 -9.84 -16.57
C GLU A 326 -4.75 -10.53 -17.88
N LEU A 327 -4.87 -11.86 -17.85
CA LEU A 327 -5.15 -12.70 -19.01
C LEU A 327 -6.52 -13.36 -18.87
N LYS A 328 -7.52 -12.90 -19.61
CA LYS A 328 -8.81 -13.61 -19.64
C LYS A 328 -8.67 -14.98 -20.34
N PRO A 329 -9.37 -16.02 -19.81
CA PRO A 329 -10.35 -16.03 -18.72
C PRO A 329 -9.76 -16.29 -17.32
N PHE A 330 -8.46 -16.19 -17.11
CA PHE A 330 -7.74 -16.55 -15.88
C PHE A 330 -7.84 -15.50 -14.76
N ASP A 331 -8.76 -14.55 -14.90
CA ASP A 331 -9.17 -13.57 -13.88
C ASP A 331 -10.38 -14.04 -13.04
N ALA A 332 -11.03 -15.11 -13.45
CA ALA A 332 -12.32 -15.55 -12.92
C ALA A 332 -12.28 -15.80 -11.40
N GLY A 333 -11.24 -16.46 -10.90
CA GLY A 333 -11.05 -16.74 -9.47
C GLY A 333 -10.91 -15.47 -8.65
N THR A 334 -10.03 -14.58 -9.09
CA THR A 334 -9.81 -13.29 -8.40
C THR A 334 -11.07 -12.44 -8.39
N VAL A 335 -11.75 -12.30 -9.53
CA VAL A 335 -12.96 -11.49 -9.69
C VAL A 335 -14.10 -12.04 -8.82
N ALA A 336 -14.31 -13.37 -8.81
CA ALA A 336 -15.40 -13.99 -8.05
C ALA A 336 -15.22 -13.78 -6.53
N VAL A 337 -14.03 -14.01 -6.01
CA VAL A 337 -13.73 -13.83 -4.57
C VAL A 337 -13.75 -12.34 -4.19
N ALA A 338 -13.28 -11.44 -5.07
CA ALA A 338 -13.34 -10.00 -4.84
C ALA A 338 -14.78 -9.47 -4.76
N ARG A 339 -15.67 -9.95 -5.63
CA ARG A 339 -17.10 -9.62 -5.58
C ARG A 339 -17.79 -10.13 -4.34
N GLU A 340 -17.44 -11.33 -3.87
CA GLU A 340 -17.95 -11.87 -2.60
C GLU A 340 -17.51 -10.99 -1.42
N ALA A 341 -16.22 -10.65 -1.34
CA ALA A 341 -15.70 -9.75 -0.30
C ALA A 341 -16.43 -8.41 -0.31
N ALA A 342 -16.62 -7.82 -1.49
CA ALA A 342 -17.35 -6.55 -1.66
C ALA A 342 -18.83 -6.66 -1.22
N GLN A 343 -19.50 -7.76 -1.55
CA GLN A 343 -20.89 -8.00 -1.14
C GLN A 343 -21.00 -8.14 0.38
N LEU A 344 -20.13 -8.92 1.01
CA LEU A 344 -20.09 -9.08 2.46
C LEU A 344 -19.76 -7.76 3.17
N THR A 345 -18.88 -6.95 2.59
CA THR A 345 -18.55 -5.62 3.10
C THR A 345 -19.74 -4.68 3.03
N GLY A 346 -20.41 -4.61 1.88
CA GLY A 346 -21.61 -3.80 1.71
C GLY A 346 -22.77 -4.22 2.62
N ALA A 347 -22.82 -5.50 3.01
CA ALA A 347 -23.77 -6.02 3.99
C ALA A 347 -23.34 -5.78 5.46
N GLY A 348 -22.21 -5.12 5.71
CA GLY A 348 -21.69 -4.87 7.05
C GLY A 348 -21.17 -6.11 7.80
N LYS A 349 -20.96 -7.23 7.10
CA LYS A 349 -20.54 -8.51 7.67
C LYS A 349 -19.04 -8.69 7.68
N LEU A 350 -18.31 -7.99 6.81
CA LEU A 350 -16.88 -8.15 6.61
C LEU A 350 -16.19 -6.78 6.59
N LEU A 351 -15.14 -6.63 7.38
CA LEU A 351 -14.15 -5.55 7.19
C LEU A 351 -13.14 -6.03 6.14
N SER A 352 -13.06 -5.35 5.01
CA SER A 352 -12.14 -5.70 3.92
C SER A 352 -11.07 -4.64 3.71
N VAL A 353 -9.81 -5.07 3.84
CA VAL A 353 -8.64 -4.22 3.58
C VAL A 353 -7.78 -4.90 2.53
N ALA A 354 -7.42 -4.17 1.49
CA ALA A 354 -6.60 -4.66 0.41
C ALA A 354 -5.48 -3.67 0.07
N GLY A 355 -4.39 -4.16 -0.52
CA GLY A 355 -3.30 -3.32 -0.99
C GLY A 355 -2.28 -4.08 -1.83
N GLY A 356 -1.41 -3.30 -2.46
CA GLY A 356 -0.46 -3.78 -3.47
C GLY A 356 -0.97 -3.56 -4.90
N GLY A 357 -0.06 -3.18 -5.80
CA GLY A 357 -0.42 -2.74 -7.15
C GLY A 357 -1.30 -3.73 -7.92
N ASP A 358 -0.90 -5.00 -7.97
CA ASP A 358 -1.66 -6.05 -8.66
C ASP A 358 -3.03 -6.30 -8.02
N THR A 359 -3.12 -6.17 -6.68
CA THR A 359 -4.40 -6.32 -5.98
C THR A 359 -5.34 -5.19 -6.34
N VAL A 360 -4.87 -3.94 -6.29
CA VAL A 360 -5.67 -2.76 -6.64
C VAL A 360 -6.13 -2.85 -8.10
N ALA A 361 -5.24 -3.21 -9.02
CA ALA A 361 -5.59 -3.41 -10.44
C ALA A 361 -6.65 -4.51 -10.63
N ALA A 362 -6.53 -5.62 -9.91
CA ALA A 362 -7.51 -6.71 -9.96
C ALA A 362 -8.88 -6.30 -9.40
N LEU A 363 -8.92 -5.54 -8.30
CA LEU A 363 -10.16 -5.03 -7.72
C LEU A 363 -10.84 -4.00 -8.64
N ALA A 364 -10.06 -3.13 -9.28
CA ALA A 364 -10.55 -2.18 -10.28
C ALA A 364 -11.14 -2.91 -11.50
N ALA A 365 -10.44 -3.93 -12.03
CA ALA A 365 -10.92 -4.78 -13.12
C ALA A 365 -12.22 -5.53 -12.76
N ALA A 366 -12.36 -5.95 -11.49
CA ALA A 366 -13.58 -6.56 -10.97
C ALA A 366 -14.74 -5.56 -10.73
N GLY A 367 -14.47 -4.25 -10.77
CA GLY A 367 -15.44 -3.17 -10.51
C GLY A 367 -15.86 -3.07 -9.05
N VAL A 368 -14.97 -3.41 -8.10
CA VAL A 368 -15.29 -3.48 -6.67
C VAL A 368 -14.33 -2.72 -5.75
N GLU A 369 -13.35 -2.00 -6.29
CA GLU A 369 -12.35 -1.29 -5.50
C GLU A 369 -13.00 -0.38 -4.43
N GLU A 370 -13.96 0.45 -4.81
CA GLU A 370 -14.67 1.38 -3.92
C GLU A 370 -15.65 0.69 -2.94
N LYS A 371 -15.87 -0.62 -3.10
CA LYS A 371 -16.76 -1.41 -2.24
C LYS A 371 -16.04 -2.11 -1.10
N PHE A 372 -14.71 -2.03 -1.07
CA PHE A 372 -13.92 -2.48 0.06
C PHE A 372 -13.95 -1.44 1.18
N SER A 373 -13.78 -1.88 2.42
CA SER A 373 -13.69 -0.96 3.57
C SER A 373 -12.49 -0.02 3.44
N TYR A 374 -11.39 -0.52 2.93
CA TYR A 374 -10.20 0.27 2.63
C TYR A 374 -9.32 -0.40 1.56
N VAL A 375 -8.85 0.39 0.60
CA VAL A 375 -7.86 -0.04 -0.40
C VAL A 375 -6.65 0.88 -0.29
N SER A 376 -5.52 0.30 0.15
CA SER A 376 -4.25 1.01 0.25
C SER A 376 -3.60 1.15 -1.12
N THR A 377 -3.22 2.37 -1.47
CA THR A 377 -2.40 2.64 -2.66
C THR A 377 -0.90 2.73 -2.34
N ALA A 378 -0.53 2.40 -1.11
CA ALA A 378 0.81 2.62 -0.58
C ALA A 378 1.85 1.57 -1.02
N GLY A 379 1.45 0.52 -1.73
CA GLY A 379 2.37 -0.48 -2.31
C GLY A 379 3.32 -1.10 -1.30
N GLY A 380 4.59 -0.69 -1.32
CA GLY A 380 5.65 -1.26 -0.47
C GLY A 380 5.42 -1.07 1.03
N ALA A 381 4.94 0.10 1.46
CA ALA A 381 4.68 0.35 2.88
C ALA A 381 3.56 -0.55 3.43
N PHE A 382 2.51 -0.79 2.64
CA PHE A 382 1.44 -1.72 2.99
C PHE A 382 1.98 -3.16 3.13
N LEU A 383 2.84 -3.59 2.18
CA LEU A 383 3.44 -4.91 2.21
C LEU A 383 4.32 -5.09 3.45
N GLU A 384 5.26 -4.17 3.69
CA GLU A 384 6.16 -4.22 4.84
C GLU A 384 5.39 -4.19 6.17
N TRP A 385 4.29 -3.44 6.24
CA TRP A 385 3.43 -3.47 7.41
C TRP A 385 2.77 -4.85 7.60
N MET A 386 2.26 -5.46 6.52
CA MET A 386 1.72 -6.82 6.59
C MET A 386 2.77 -7.87 6.98
N GLU A 387 4.04 -7.63 6.66
CA GLU A 387 5.19 -8.42 7.09
C GLU A 387 5.51 -8.25 8.60
N GLY A 388 4.83 -7.32 9.26
CA GLY A 388 5.05 -7.00 10.68
C GLY A 388 6.25 -6.09 10.93
N LYS A 389 6.83 -5.50 9.90
CA LYS A 389 7.96 -4.58 10.00
C LYS A 389 7.51 -3.24 10.59
N ALA A 390 8.36 -2.65 11.43
CA ALA A 390 8.16 -1.30 11.90
C ALA A 390 8.44 -0.31 10.77
N LEU A 391 7.47 0.54 10.44
CA LEU A 391 7.63 1.58 9.44
C LEU A 391 8.24 2.83 10.10
N PRO A 392 9.45 3.29 9.73
CA PRO A 392 10.14 4.37 10.41
C PRO A 392 9.33 5.66 10.55
N GLY A 393 8.66 6.08 9.47
CA GLY A 393 7.81 7.27 9.48
C GLY A 393 6.58 7.15 10.38
N VAL A 394 6.02 5.95 10.55
CA VAL A 394 4.91 5.68 11.49
C VAL A 394 5.44 5.61 12.92
N ALA A 395 6.55 4.90 13.14
CA ALA A 395 7.16 4.78 14.45
C ALA A 395 7.54 6.16 15.04
N ALA A 396 8.00 7.07 14.18
CA ALA A 396 8.30 8.45 14.59
C ALA A 396 7.04 9.23 15.02
N LEU A 397 5.90 9.06 14.33
CA LEU A 397 4.63 9.68 14.75
C LEU A 397 4.13 9.14 16.09
N ILE A 398 4.32 7.84 16.35
CA ILE A 398 3.93 7.23 17.63
C ILE A 398 4.82 7.74 18.77
N ARG A 399 6.14 7.92 18.53
CA ARG A 399 7.06 8.50 19.53
C ARG A 399 6.76 9.96 19.85
N ALA A 400 6.25 10.72 18.87
CA ALA A 400 5.89 12.13 19.02
C ALA A 400 4.52 12.36 19.70
N ALA A 401 3.77 11.29 19.95
CA ALA A 401 2.46 11.34 20.63
C ALA A 401 2.62 11.37 22.15
#